data_343159cee353aa916f6f4224fa400e48
#
_entry.id   343159cee353aa916f6f4224fa400e48
#
_cell.length_a   1.000
_cell.length_b   1.000
_cell.length_c   1.000
_cell.angle_alpha   90.00
_cell.angle_beta   90.00
_cell.angle_gamma   90.00
#
_symmetry.space_group_name_H-M   'P 1'
#
loop_
_entity.id
_entity.type
_entity.pdbx_description
1 polymer ?
#
loop_
_entity_poly.entity_id
_entity_poly.type
_entity_poly.pdbx_seq_one_letter_code
_entity_poly.pdbx_strand_id
1 'polypeptide(L)'
;MKICIIYGHFNTKDSFNAAVRDTFIEEAEKVGHEIDLINLFEEKEQLPFYRSDINPPPQLVMDYRKRLENADVMFLMSACHNLRMNVILENWIDWVLHPTWFFTYKSLLPDSKFFGNYGYPVAGALKGKIGIVSMTYGGPMVSYFNFSFFDNIPYRRLKKSIFQSGGLKTKYLRFYSVLPNMKKNDFEKNMQKVRKFSRSL
;
A
#
# COMPACT_ATOMS: atom_id res chain seq x y z
N MET A 1 14.40 -4.75 -10.87
CA MET A 1 14.10 -4.21 -9.54
C MET A 1 13.53 -5.30 -8.67
N LYS A 2 13.72 -5.20 -7.35
CA LYS A 2 13.05 -6.08 -6.37
C LYS A 2 11.75 -5.41 -5.88
N ILE A 3 10.63 -6.12 -6.03
CA ILE A 3 9.29 -5.62 -5.71
C ILE A 3 8.72 -6.43 -4.56
N CYS A 4 8.52 -5.80 -3.39
CA CYS A 4 7.83 -6.40 -2.27
C CYS A 4 6.34 -6.08 -2.35
N ILE A 5 5.52 -7.11 -2.58
CA ILE A 5 4.06 -7.01 -2.70
C ILE A 5 3.44 -7.42 -1.36
N ILE A 6 2.62 -6.54 -0.79
CA ILE A 6 1.84 -6.80 0.41
C ILE A 6 0.38 -6.94 -0.02
N TYR A 7 -0.10 -8.19 -0.05
CA TYR A 7 -1.43 -8.53 -0.50
C TYR A 7 -2.38 -8.72 0.69
N GLY A 8 -3.37 -7.83 0.80
CA GLY A 8 -4.36 -7.82 1.88
C GLY A 8 -5.78 -8.04 1.38
N HIS A 9 -6.06 -9.20 0.74
CA HIS A 9 -7.42 -9.58 0.32
C HIS A 9 -7.71 -11.02 0.69
N PHE A 10 -8.87 -11.28 1.32
CA PHE A 10 -9.22 -12.59 1.89
C PHE A 10 -9.39 -13.70 0.85
N ASN A 11 -9.92 -13.39 -0.33
CA ASN A 11 -10.00 -14.35 -1.43
C ASN A 11 -8.69 -14.27 -2.23
N THR A 12 -7.81 -15.24 -1.97
CA THR A 12 -6.46 -15.27 -2.51
C THR A 12 -6.34 -15.95 -3.88
N LYS A 13 -7.42 -16.56 -4.37
CA LYS A 13 -7.42 -17.31 -5.65
C LYS A 13 -8.46 -16.80 -6.64
N ASP A 14 -9.73 -16.79 -6.26
CA ASP A 14 -10.85 -16.55 -7.17
C ASP A 14 -11.44 -15.16 -7.00
N SER A 15 -10.60 -14.13 -7.15
CA SER A 15 -11.03 -12.74 -7.05
C SER A 15 -10.38 -11.84 -8.08
N PHE A 16 -11.02 -10.72 -8.37
CA PHE A 16 -10.41 -9.70 -9.22
C PHE A 16 -9.06 -9.22 -8.68
N ASN A 17 -8.92 -9.08 -7.36
CA ASN A 17 -7.65 -8.69 -6.72
C ASN A 17 -6.58 -9.77 -6.91
N ALA A 18 -6.94 -11.06 -6.82
CA ALA A 18 -6.01 -12.15 -7.12
C ALA A 18 -5.57 -12.12 -8.59
N ALA A 19 -6.50 -11.93 -9.53
CA ALA A 19 -6.18 -11.80 -10.95
C ALA A 19 -5.25 -10.60 -11.23
N VAL A 20 -5.46 -9.46 -10.56
CA VAL A 20 -4.57 -8.29 -10.67
C VAL A 20 -3.17 -8.61 -10.13
N ARG A 21 -3.08 -9.26 -8.97
CA ARG A 21 -1.81 -9.69 -8.37
C ARG A 21 -1.05 -10.63 -9.32
N ASP A 22 -1.71 -11.68 -9.77
CA ASP A 22 -1.06 -12.74 -10.55
C ASP A 22 -0.63 -12.21 -11.92
N THR A 23 -1.49 -11.41 -12.60
CA THR A 23 -1.13 -10.74 -13.86
C THR A 23 0.05 -9.78 -13.65
N PHE A 24 0.09 -9.05 -12.54
CA PHE A 24 1.20 -8.15 -12.26
C PHE A 24 2.50 -8.93 -12.05
N ILE A 25 2.49 -10.00 -11.24
CA ILE A 25 3.65 -10.85 -10.96
C ILE A 25 4.18 -11.44 -12.26
N GLU A 26 3.33 -12.11 -13.03
CA GLU A 26 3.70 -12.73 -14.31
C GLU A 26 4.40 -11.74 -15.26
N GLU A 27 3.86 -10.54 -15.40
CA GLU A 27 4.42 -9.54 -16.32
C GLU A 27 5.67 -8.85 -15.77
N ALA A 28 5.78 -8.69 -14.46
CA ALA A 28 6.97 -8.13 -13.82
C ALA A 28 8.17 -9.08 -13.93
N GLU A 29 7.95 -10.38 -13.72
CA GLU A 29 8.97 -11.41 -13.87
C GLU A 29 9.45 -11.54 -15.32
N LYS A 30 8.55 -11.44 -16.32
CA LYS A 30 8.90 -11.45 -17.75
C LYS A 30 9.87 -10.32 -18.14
N VAL A 31 9.83 -9.19 -17.45
CA VAL A 31 10.74 -8.07 -17.70
C VAL A 31 11.91 -8.03 -16.71
N GLY A 32 12.15 -9.12 -15.97
CA GLY A 32 13.31 -9.31 -15.11
C GLY A 32 13.21 -8.65 -13.74
N HIS A 33 12.01 -8.42 -13.21
CA HIS A 33 11.85 -8.00 -11.82
C HIS A 33 11.80 -9.22 -10.88
N GLU A 34 12.39 -9.08 -9.70
CA GLU A 34 12.30 -10.05 -8.61
C GLU A 34 11.07 -9.74 -7.74
N ILE A 35 10.24 -10.75 -7.47
CA ILE A 35 9.02 -10.58 -6.67
C ILE A 35 9.19 -11.23 -5.30
N ASP A 36 8.89 -10.45 -4.27
CA ASP A 36 8.77 -10.88 -2.89
C ASP A 36 7.33 -10.66 -2.43
N LEU A 37 6.52 -11.74 -2.41
CA LEU A 37 5.10 -11.69 -2.06
C LEU A 37 4.89 -11.95 -0.57
N ILE A 38 4.19 -11.04 0.10
CA ILE A 38 3.62 -11.19 1.44
C ILE A 38 2.11 -11.29 1.27
N ASN A 39 1.56 -12.51 1.40
CA ASN A 39 0.12 -12.71 1.39
C ASN A 39 -0.39 -12.77 2.82
N LEU A 40 -0.92 -11.67 3.33
CA LEU A 40 -1.29 -11.51 4.73
C LEU A 40 -2.34 -12.50 5.23
N PHE A 41 -3.13 -13.12 4.35
CA PHE A 41 -4.11 -14.14 4.71
C PHE A 41 -3.54 -15.57 4.69
N GLU A 42 -2.36 -15.78 4.12
CA GLU A 42 -1.69 -17.09 4.01
C GLU A 42 -0.42 -17.17 4.87
N GLU A 43 -0.02 -16.07 5.52
CA GLU A 43 1.08 -16.08 6.47
C GLU A 43 0.77 -17.01 7.66
N LYS A 44 1.74 -17.85 8.03
CA LYS A 44 1.60 -18.81 9.14
C LYS A 44 1.41 -18.14 10.49
N GLU A 45 2.07 -17.00 10.66
CA GLU A 45 2.00 -16.16 11.85
C GLU A 45 1.28 -14.86 11.49
N GLN A 46 0.31 -14.46 12.33
CA GLN A 46 -0.45 -13.23 12.14
C GLN A 46 -0.01 -12.17 13.15
N LEU A 47 0.11 -10.93 12.70
CA LEU A 47 0.33 -9.82 13.60
C LEU A 47 -0.87 -9.65 14.54
N PRO A 48 -0.66 -9.48 15.85
CA PRO A 48 -1.73 -9.10 16.76
C PRO A 48 -2.31 -7.74 16.33
N PHE A 49 -3.49 -7.39 16.82
CA PHE A 49 -3.97 -6.03 16.63
C PHE A 49 -2.97 -5.03 17.21
N TYR A 50 -2.73 -3.96 16.44
CA TYR A 50 -1.76 -2.95 16.83
C TYR A 50 -2.09 -2.33 18.18
N ARG A 51 -1.07 -2.25 19.02
CA ARG A 51 -1.09 -1.60 20.34
C ARG A 51 0.22 -0.84 20.51
N SER A 52 0.11 0.43 20.86
CA SER A 52 1.26 1.32 21.03
C SER A 52 2.12 1.02 22.27
N ASP A 53 1.58 0.25 23.23
CA ASP A 53 2.27 -0.17 24.46
C ASP A 53 3.13 -1.43 24.27
N ILE A 54 3.06 -2.11 23.14
CA ILE A 54 3.92 -3.25 22.83
C ILE A 54 5.27 -2.76 22.29
N ASN A 55 6.30 -2.83 23.13
CA ASN A 55 7.65 -2.45 22.78
C ASN A 55 8.66 -3.41 23.47
N PRO A 56 9.55 -4.09 22.74
CA PRO A 56 9.76 -4.01 21.29
C PRO A 56 8.58 -4.58 20.46
N PRO A 57 8.47 -4.19 19.19
CA PRO A 57 7.46 -4.76 18.31
C PRO A 57 7.72 -6.27 18.08
N PRO A 58 6.69 -7.06 17.69
CA PRO A 58 6.85 -8.47 17.34
C PRO A 58 7.99 -8.70 16.32
N GLN A 59 8.69 -9.83 16.40
CA GLN A 59 9.80 -10.16 15.49
C GLN A 59 9.33 -10.14 14.02
N LEU A 60 8.13 -10.60 13.74
CA LEU A 60 7.52 -10.57 12.40
C LEU A 60 7.49 -9.16 11.78
N VAL A 61 7.30 -8.11 12.60
CA VAL A 61 7.39 -6.71 12.14
C VAL A 61 8.80 -6.38 11.65
N MET A 62 9.82 -6.82 12.37
CA MET A 62 11.22 -6.61 11.99
C MET A 62 11.57 -7.35 10.70
N ASP A 63 11.02 -8.56 10.53
CA ASP A 63 11.22 -9.36 9.32
C ASP A 63 10.57 -8.68 8.09
N TYR A 64 9.35 -8.14 8.23
CA TYR A 64 8.72 -7.35 7.17
C TYR A 64 9.51 -6.08 6.83
N ARG A 65 10.01 -5.36 7.84
CA ARG A 65 10.85 -4.17 7.62
C ARG A 65 12.11 -4.49 6.84
N LYS A 66 12.80 -5.58 7.19
CA LYS A 66 13.99 -6.07 6.47
C LYS A 66 13.66 -6.42 5.01
N ARG A 67 12.52 -7.06 4.73
CA ARG A 67 12.07 -7.34 3.35
C ARG A 67 11.85 -6.04 2.57
N LEU A 68 11.23 -5.02 3.18
CA LEU A 68 11.02 -3.71 2.56
C LEU A 68 12.34 -2.93 2.34
N GLU A 69 13.29 -3.02 3.27
CA GLU A 69 14.61 -2.39 3.12
C GLU A 69 15.37 -2.99 1.94
N ASN A 70 15.22 -4.29 1.69
CA ASN A 70 15.85 -5.00 0.57
C ASN A 70 15.11 -4.83 -0.77
N ALA A 71 13.92 -4.25 -0.79
CA ALA A 71 13.14 -4.02 -2.00
C ALA A 71 13.36 -2.59 -2.54
N ASP A 72 13.23 -2.42 -3.85
CA ASP A 72 13.19 -1.11 -4.52
C ASP A 72 11.78 -0.52 -4.51
N VAL A 73 10.79 -1.41 -4.46
CA VAL A 73 9.37 -1.08 -4.57
C VAL A 73 8.59 -1.73 -3.43
N MET A 74 7.79 -0.94 -2.73
CA MET A 74 6.74 -1.41 -1.82
C MET A 74 5.40 -1.32 -2.54
N PHE A 75 4.69 -2.44 -2.68
CA PHE A 75 3.42 -2.49 -3.39
C PHE A 75 2.29 -3.00 -2.49
N LEU A 76 1.38 -2.12 -2.09
CA LEU A 76 0.20 -2.46 -1.29
C LEU A 76 -0.99 -2.79 -2.20
N MET A 77 -1.61 -3.95 -2.00
CA MET A 77 -2.76 -4.42 -2.79
C MET A 77 -3.95 -4.77 -1.90
N SER A 78 -5.10 -4.14 -2.13
CA SER A 78 -6.34 -4.39 -1.36
C SER A 78 -7.59 -3.98 -2.13
N ALA A 79 -8.75 -4.48 -1.67
CA ALA A 79 -10.03 -3.86 -1.98
C ALA A 79 -10.30 -2.66 -1.05
N CYS A 80 -11.10 -1.72 -1.54
CA CYS A 80 -11.58 -0.60 -0.75
C CYS A 80 -12.79 -1.03 0.10
N HIS A 81 -12.65 -0.98 1.40
CA HIS A 81 -13.71 -1.22 2.37
C HIS A 81 -13.92 0.04 3.23
N ASN A 82 -15.12 0.61 3.22
CA ASN A 82 -15.44 1.81 3.99
C ASN A 82 -14.40 2.94 3.81
N LEU A 83 -14.04 3.22 2.55
CA LEU A 83 -13.05 4.24 2.15
C LEU A 83 -11.63 4.01 2.69
N ARG A 84 -11.27 2.77 3.04
CA ARG A 84 -9.93 2.37 3.50
C ARG A 84 -9.55 0.99 2.93
N MET A 85 -8.34 0.57 3.16
CA MET A 85 -7.90 -0.80 2.86
C MET A 85 -8.56 -1.83 3.78
N ASN A 86 -8.39 -3.11 3.48
CA ASN A 86 -8.82 -4.19 4.35
C ASN A 86 -8.12 -4.09 5.71
N VAL A 87 -8.83 -4.46 6.79
CA VAL A 87 -8.36 -4.34 8.19
C VAL A 87 -7.01 -5.01 8.43
N ILE A 88 -6.76 -6.17 7.82
CA ILE A 88 -5.47 -6.87 7.99
C ILE A 88 -4.30 -6.04 7.44
N LEU A 89 -4.50 -5.37 6.30
CA LEU A 89 -3.49 -4.51 5.71
C LEU A 89 -3.34 -3.19 6.47
N GLU A 90 -4.43 -2.64 7.01
CA GLU A 90 -4.36 -1.46 7.90
C GLU A 90 -3.58 -1.79 9.17
N ASN A 91 -3.84 -2.94 9.80
CA ASN A 91 -3.10 -3.42 10.96
C ASN A 91 -1.60 -3.62 10.64
N TRP A 92 -1.30 -4.18 9.45
CA TRP A 92 0.07 -4.32 8.98
C TRP A 92 0.75 -2.95 8.79
N ILE A 93 0.05 -1.95 8.23
CA ILE A 93 0.54 -0.58 8.06
C ILE A 93 0.88 0.03 9.42
N ASP A 94 -0.02 -0.09 10.40
CA ASP A 94 0.16 0.48 11.74
C ASP A 94 1.39 -0.12 12.45
N TRP A 95 1.64 -1.42 12.29
CA TRP A 95 2.80 -2.09 12.85
C TRP A 95 4.10 -1.77 12.10
N VAL A 96 4.10 -1.95 10.78
CA VAL A 96 5.32 -1.96 9.98
C VAL A 96 5.76 -0.55 9.62
N LEU A 97 4.82 0.31 9.19
CA LEU A 97 5.12 1.69 8.77
C LEU A 97 5.03 2.68 9.95
N HIS A 98 5.35 2.20 11.13
CA HIS A 98 5.31 2.98 12.36
C HIS A 98 6.33 4.14 12.33
N PRO A 99 6.02 5.28 13.00
CA PRO A 99 7.00 6.34 13.28
C PRO A 99 8.28 5.79 13.91
N THR A 100 9.37 6.52 13.76
CA THR A 100 10.75 6.19 14.12
C THR A 100 11.50 5.33 13.11
N TRP A 101 10.84 4.39 12.42
CA TRP A 101 11.44 3.61 11.36
C TRP A 101 11.05 4.13 9.96
N PHE A 102 9.76 4.33 9.72
CA PHE A 102 9.24 4.75 8.41
C PHE A 102 9.38 6.26 8.18
N PHE A 103 9.16 7.04 9.22
CA PHE A 103 9.42 8.49 9.26
C PHE A 103 9.67 8.95 10.70
N THR A 104 10.24 10.15 10.86
CA THR A 104 10.35 10.85 12.14
C THR A 104 9.74 12.23 12.02
N TYR A 105 9.51 12.91 13.14
CA TYR A 105 9.10 14.32 13.15
C TYR A 105 10.27 15.21 13.50
N LYS A 106 10.46 16.28 12.73
CA LYS A 106 11.38 17.36 13.06
C LYS A 106 10.57 18.61 13.40
N SER A 107 10.81 19.19 14.56
CA SER A 107 10.16 20.43 14.96
C SER A 107 10.56 21.58 14.03
N LEU A 108 9.59 22.44 13.70
CA LEU A 108 9.84 23.68 12.94
C LEU A 108 10.55 24.74 13.80
N LEU A 109 10.18 24.80 15.08
CA LEU A 109 10.69 25.81 16.03
C LEU A 109 10.95 25.12 17.39
N PRO A 110 12.03 24.33 17.52
CA PRO A 110 12.29 23.49 18.70
C PRO A 110 12.35 24.28 20.00
N ASP A 111 12.80 25.52 19.94
CA ASP A 111 12.96 26.40 21.13
C ASP A 111 11.68 27.19 21.47
N SER A 112 10.61 27.03 20.69
CA SER A 112 9.35 27.72 20.92
C SER A 112 8.47 26.98 21.91
N LYS A 113 8.07 27.64 22.99
CA LYS A 113 7.10 27.09 23.95
C LYS A 113 5.73 26.82 23.35
N PHE A 114 5.34 27.57 22.32
CA PHE A 114 4.04 27.44 21.64
C PHE A 114 4.08 26.53 20.41
N PHE A 115 5.17 26.54 19.64
CA PHE A 115 5.29 25.87 18.36
C PHE A 115 6.31 24.73 18.33
N GLY A 116 6.96 24.43 19.48
CA GLY A 116 7.96 23.36 19.59
C GLY A 116 7.41 21.97 19.22
N ASN A 117 6.11 21.74 19.42
CA ASN A 117 5.43 20.49 19.05
C ASN A 117 4.95 20.46 17.59
N TYR A 118 5.03 21.58 16.85
CA TYR A 118 4.68 21.60 15.43
C TYR A 118 5.88 21.16 14.59
N GLY A 119 5.69 20.12 13.81
CA GLY A 119 6.77 19.57 13.03
C GLY A 119 6.28 19.05 11.68
N TYR A 120 7.23 18.62 10.89
CA TYR A 120 6.99 17.96 9.60
C TYR A 120 7.66 16.58 9.61
N PRO A 121 7.09 15.62 8.84
CA PRO A 121 7.67 14.30 8.75
C PRO A 121 9.00 14.35 7.98
N VAL A 122 10.00 13.67 8.50
CA VAL A 122 11.28 13.41 7.85
C VAL A 122 11.31 11.94 7.47
N ALA A 123 11.50 11.67 6.19
CA ALA A 123 11.49 10.32 5.66
C ALA A 123 12.56 9.43 6.29
N GLY A 124 12.16 8.20 6.64
CA GLY A 124 12.99 7.18 7.28
C GLY A 124 13.58 6.16 6.29
N ALA A 125 13.51 4.89 6.67
CA ALA A 125 14.21 3.77 6.01
C ALA A 125 13.85 3.55 4.53
N LEU A 126 12.64 3.94 4.09
CA LEU A 126 12.20 3.71 2.71
C LEU A 126 12.30 4.95 1.80
N LYS A 127 13.03 5.99 2.23
CA LYS A 127 13.20 7.22 1.47
C LYS A 127 13.72 6.97 0.05
N GLY A 128 13.02 7.57 -0.92
CA GLY A 128 13.40 7.52 -2.35
C GLY A 128 12.93 6.28 -3.10
N LYS A 129 12.48 5.23 -2.40
CA LYS A 129 11.89 4.04 -3.00
C LYS A 129 10.54 4.34 -3.66
N ILE A 130 10.05 3.40 -4.47
CA ILE A 130 8.74 3.53 -5.12
C ILE A 130 7.69 2.90 -4.22
N GLY A 131 6.61 3.64 -3.95
CA GLY A 131 5.42 3.14 -3.28
C GLY A 131 4.28 2.98 -4.28
N ILE A 132 3.76 1.76 -4.46
CA ILE A 132 2.62 1.48 -5.32
C ILE A 132 1.42 1.11 -4.47
N VAL A 133 0.24 1.58 -4.87
CA VAL A 133 -1.04 1.13 -4.32
C VAL A 133 -1.92 0.60 -5.44
N SER A 134 -2.36 -0.65 -5.33
CA SER A 134 -3.48 -1.18 -6.10
C SER A 134 -4.72 -1.21 -5.22
N MET A 135 -5.79 -0.57 -5.68
CA MET A 135 -7.06 -0.57 -4.96
C MET A 135 -8.23 -0.79 -5.90
N THR A 136 -9.09 -1.72 -5.52
CA THR A 136 -10.35 -2.03 -6.23
C THR A 136 -11.54 -1.42 -5.49
N TYR A 137 -12.48 -0.87 -6.23
CA TYR A 137 -13.67 -0.18 -5.73
C TYR A 137 -14.92 -0.79 -6.33
N GLY A 138 -15.92 -1.12 -5.52
CA GLY A 138 -17.20 -1.63 -5.97
C GLY A 138 -18.05 -0.60 -6.73
N GLY A 139 -17.94 0.67 -6.36
CA GLY A 139 -18.68 1.76 -7.01
C GLY A 139 -17.91 2.44 -8.15
N PRO A 140 -18.60 3.32 -8.92
CA PRO A 140 -17.96 4.14 -9.94
C PRO A 140 -17.04 5.20 -9.31
N MET A 141 -16.12 5.69 -10.10
CA MET A 141 -15.09 6.65 -9.66
C MET A 141 -15.69 7.86 -8.93
N VAL A 142 -16.80 8.41 -9.43
CA VAL A 142 -17.48 9.59 -8.87
C VAL A 142 -17.92 9.41 -7.43
N SER A 143 -18.26 8.19 -7.00
CA SER A 143 -18.69 7.89 -5.62
C SER A 143 -17.59 8.07 -4.57
N TYR A 144 -16.34 8.17 -4.99
CA TYR A 144 -15.18 8.29 -4.10
C TYR A 144 -14.56 9.69 -4.09
N PHE A 145 -15.09 10.60 -4.91
CA PHE A 145 -14.77 12.02 -4.86
C PHE A 145 -15.73 12.69 -3.89
N ASN A 146 -15.32 12.89 -2.66
CA ASN A 146 -16.07 13.72 -1.75
C ASN A 146 -15.99 15.18 -2.23
N PHE A 147 -17.00 16.00 -2.03
CA PHE A 147 -17.19 17.42 -2.40
C PHE A 147 -15.96 18.29 -2.72
N SER A 148 -14.76 17.81 -2.46
CA SER A 148 -13.52 18.34 -3.04
C SER A 148 -13.28 17.64 -4.38
N PHE A 149 -13.60 18.31 -5.45
CA PHE A 149 -13.54 17.87 -6.85
C PHE A 149 -12.23 17.22 -7.33
N PHE A 150 -11.23 17.04 -6.48
CA PHE A 150 -9.87 16.74 -6.91
C PHE A 150 -9.22 15.51 -6.26
N ASP A 151 -9.80 14.88 -5.23
CA ASP A 151 -9.11 13.79 -4.53
C ASP A 151 -10.03 12.66 -4.05
N ASN A 152 -9.70 11.44 -4.44
CA ASN A 152 -10.28 10.23 -3.88
C ASN A 152 -9.76 10.04 -2.44
N ILE A 153 -10.66 9.93 -1.45
CA ILE A 153 -10.32 9.90 -0.02
C ILE A 153 -9.30 8.80 0.33
N PRO A 154 -9.50 7.53 -0.05
CA PRO A 154 -8.51 6.48 0.23
C PRO A 154 -7.14 6.78 -0.37
N TYR A 155 -7.11 7.33 -1.57
CA TYR A 155 -5.91 7.74 -2.26
C TYR A 155 -5.17 8.86 -1.54
N ARG A 156 -5.89 9.90 -1.10
CA ARG A 156 -5.30 11.04 -0.39
C ARG A 156 -4.64 10.61 0.91
N ARG A 157 -5.28 9.72 1.68
CA ARG A 157 -4.73 9.18 2.91
C ARG A 157 -3.41 8.44 2.65
N LEU A 158 -3.40 7.52 1.70
CA LEU A 158 -2.21 6.73 1.38
C LEU A 158 -1.07 7.59 0.81
N LYS A 159 -1.39 8.50 -0.11
CA LYS A 159 -0.37 9.36 -0.73
C LYS A 159 0.21 10.36 0.26
N LYS A 160 -0.65 11.18 0.88
CA LYS A 160 -0.19 12.32 1.69
C LYS A 160 0.23 11.90 3.09
N SER A 161 -0.59 11.07 3.75
CA SER A 161 -0.34 10.75 5.15
C SER A 161 0.67 9.62 5.34
N ILE A 162 0.72 8.65 4.42
CA ILE A 162 1.61 7.50 4.55
C ILE A 162 2.82 7.66 3.63
N PHE A 163 2.67 7.51 2.34
CA PHE A 163 3.81 7.42 1.44
C PHE A 163 4.65 8.69 1.36
N GLN A 164 4.01 9.87 1.37
CA GLN A 164 4.73 11.14 1.34
C GLN A 164 5.53 11.37 2.63
N SER A 165 4.97 10.99 3.79
CA SER A 165 5.71 11.05 5.06
C SER A 165 6.93 10.13 5.05
N GLY A 166 6.83 8.94 4.46
CA GLY A 166 7.96 8.02 4.27
C GLY A 166 8.91 8.40 3.13
N GLY A 167 8.64 9.47 2.38
CA GLY A 167 9.48 9.92 1.27
C GLY A 167 9.45 9.03 0.03
N LEU A 168 8.36 8.29 -0.17
CA LEU A 168 8.18 7.38 -1.31
C LEU A 168 7.71 8.12 -2.57
N LYS A 169 8.23 7.71 -3.73
CA LYS A 169 7.70 8.10 -5.04
C LYS A 169 6.46 7.28 -5.33
N THR A 170 5.28 7.90 -5.39
CA THR A 170 4.00 7.18 -5.37
C THR A 170 3.44 6.92 -6.76
N LYS A 171 3.09 5.67 -7.06
CA LYS A 171 2.34 5.23 -8.24
C LYS A 171 1.03 4.55 -7.83
N TYR A 172 0.04 4.53 -8.72
CA TYR A 172 -1.31 3.99 -8.42
C TYR A 172 -1.86 3.13 -9.54
N LEU A 173 -2.54 2.06 -9.12
CA LEU A 173 -3.29 1.18 -9.98
C LEU A 173 -4.71 1.05 -9.41
N ARG A 174 -5.68 1.78 -9.98
CA ARG A 174 -7.05 1.87 -9.48
C ARG A 174 -8.05 1.23 -10.43
N PHE A 175 -9.00 0.49 -9.86
CA PHE A 175 -10.05 -0.20 -10.59
C PHE A 175 -11.41 0.13 -9.96
N TYR A 176 -12.28 0.77 -10.72
CA TYR A 176 -13.62 1.17 -10.29
C TYR A 176 -14.67 0.25 -10.88
N SER A 177 -15.86 0.19 -10.25
CA SER A 177 -16.97 -0.65 -10.66
C SER A 177 -16.61 -2.13 -10.77
N VAL A 178 -15.77 -2.59 -9.84
CA VAL A 178 -15.39 -4.00 -9.73
C VAL A 178 -16.51 -4.75 -9.02
N LEU A 179 -17.35 -5.42 -9.80
CA LEU A 179 -18.54 -6.15 -9.34
C LEU A 179 -18.41 -7.64 -9.70
N PRO A 180 -19.08 -8.55 -8.96
CA PRO A 180 -19.03 -9.99 -9.25
C PRO A 180 -19.48 -10.36 -10.67
N ASN A 181 -20.36 -9.55 -11.29
CA ASN A 181 -20.89 -9.74 -12.63
C ASN A 181 -20.20 -8.86 -13.69
N MET A 182 -18.95 -8.46 -13.47
CA MET A 182 -18.18 -7.68 -14.44
C MET A 182 -18.14 -8.38 -15.80
N LYS A 183 -18.39 -7.62 -16.88
CA LYS A 183 -18.30 -8.13 -18.24
C LYS A 183 -16.88 -8.58 -18.58
N LYS A 184 -16.74 -9.66 -19.34
CA LYS A 184 -15.43 -10.20 -19.76
C LYS A 184 -14.55 -9.14 -20.44
N ASN A 185 -15.11 -8.31 -21.30
CA ASN A 185 -14.36 -7.25 -21.99
C ASN A 185 -13.78 -6.21 -21.01
N ASP A 186 -14.53 -5.86 -19.96
CA ASP A 186 -14.05 -4.91 -18.94
C ASP A 186 -12.96 -5.52 -18.07
N PHE A 187 -13.10 -6.81 -17.75
CA PHE A 187 -12.07 -7.58 -17.06
C PHE A 187 -10.76 -7.58 -17.87
N GLU A 188 -10.82 -7.98 -19.15
CA GLU A 188 -9.63 -8.01 -20.03
C GLU A 188 -8.99 -6.63 -20.20
N LYS A 189 -9.79 -5.57 -20.34
CA LYS A 189 -9.28 -4.19 -20.39
C LYS A 189 -8.52 -3.82 -19.11
N ASN A 190 -9.01 -4.23 -17.95
CA ASN A 190 -8.33 -4.00 -16.68
C ASN A 190 -7.03 -4.83 -16.60
N MET A 191 -7.01 -6.08 -17.02
CA MET A 191 -5.79 -6.90 -17.05
C MET A 191 -4.75 -6.34 -18.02
N GLN A 192 -5.15 -5.80 -19.18
CA GLN A 192 -4.23 -5.08 -20.08
C GLN A 192 -3.62 -3.85 -19.42
N LYS A 193 -4.40 -3.10 -18.61
CA LYS A 193 -3.88 -2.00 -17.83
C LYS A 193 -2.83 -2.45 -16.81
N VAL A 194 -3.04 -3.60 -16.15
CA VAL A 194 -2.07 -4.20 -15.23
C VAL A 194 -0.78 -4.55 -15.96
N ARG A 195 -0.88 -5.28 -17.10
CA ARG A 195 0.27 -5.67 -17.92
C ARG A 195 1.10 -4.45 -18.34
N LYS A 196 0.42 -3.42 -18.87
CA LYS A 196 1.10 -2.17 -19.28
C LYS A 196 1.80 -1.48 -18.10
N PHE A 197 1.12 -1.41 -16.95
CA PHE A 197 1.67 -0.79 -15.75
C PHE A 197 2.90 -1.55 -15.23
N SER A 198 2.83 -2.87 -15.14
CA SER A 198 3.94 -3.73 -14.68
C SER A 198 5.19 -3.54 -15.55
N ARG A 199 5.04 -3.51 -16.87
CA ARG A 199 6.15 -3.31 -17.83
C ARG A 199 6.74 -1.89 -17.81
N SER A 200 6.05 -0.92 -17.20
CA SER A 200 6.46 0.50 -17.14
C SER A 200 7.19 0.87 -15.85
N LEU A 201 7.46 -0.10 -14.99
CA LEU A 201 8.22 0.11 -13.75
C LEU A 201 9.69 0.17 -14.00
#